data_d3adf5264b9a1d9b2380d4d3cb4fc83e
#
_entry.id   d3adf5264b9a1d9b2380d4d3cb4fc83e
#
_cell.length_a   1.000
_cell.length_b   1.000
_cell.length_c   1.000
_cell.angle_alpha   90.00
_cell.angle_beta   90.00
_cell.angle_gamma   90.00
#
_symmetry.space_group_name_H-M   'P 1'
#
loop_
_entity.id
_entity.type
_entity.pdbx_description
1 polymer ?
#
loop_
_entity_poly.entity_id
_entity_poly.type
_entity_poly.pdbx_seq_one_letter_code
_entity_poly.pdbx_strand_id
1 'polypeptide(L)'
;GSKLRQLVLTDFIRKDFQVHLGDKNAQFTQLGVLSYFESIRREMIEQTWTVPVAVLTGSLVIIPTSAKEHLERLIPNSRLSYDVIGQLSQEDYLKVSISGSYHDLVTALTQLFQDGYIKVIIGTKSLLGEGWDAPCVNSLILASFVGSFMLSNQMRGRAIRVWPDNTNKTSNIWHLVSINLSPKKWFEIQNAEEKYDETLELRLYALSPDLDLLDRRMTQFLGLHYTELTIESGIDRLDLNQITFSRKGLEKLNQNAITLSQKRQELKDRWQEALPLYEEMEVANEVEVDKQFLPLAYLNDWMKAFLIFQAFAATYFIIDLGRYLIVGKPFNQSLPIFLLALLVLAIFWGRYFIYKSPYKRLEIFGKAIHQALLDSGQIETKESAPRVVKDSKRAIYNTIYLKGASMREKKIFAQALTEFFAPIENQRYILKSCHKVKDQTEFFAVPSMFEKRKADAESFLRHIQKSVGKYNLIY
;
A
#
# COMPACT_ATOMS: atom_id res chain seq x y z
N GLY A 1 -32.67 2.90 -4.61
CA GLY A 1 -32.43 4.30 -4.39
C GLY A 1 -32.72 4.84 -2.98
N SER A 2 -33.84 4.54 -2.33
CA SER A 2 -34.22 5.20 -1.06
C SER A 2 -33.30 4.89 0.14
N LYS A 3 -32.63 3.73 0.13
CA LYS A 3 -31.80 3.25 1.24
C LYS A 3 -30.32 3.58 1.11
N LEU A 4 -29.86 4.24 0.04
CA LEU A 4 -28.44 4.55 -0.16
C LEU A 4 -27.91 5.49 0.92
N ARG A 5 -26.79 5.13 1.53
CA ARG A 5 -25.96 5.95 2.42
C ARG A 5 -24.51 5.73 2.01
N GLN A 6 -24.05 6.59 1.11
CA GLN A 6 -22.72 6.46 0.51
C GLN A 6 -21.73 7.46 1.10
N LEU A 7 -20.58 6.95 1.49
CA LEU A 7 -19.44 7.74 1.93
C LEU A 7 -18.30 7.64 0.91
N VAL A 8 -17.79 8.76 0.46
CA VAL A 8 -16.61 8.84 -0.43
C VAL A 8 -15.47 9.50 0.33
N LEU A 9 -14.35 8.81 0.48
CA LEU A 9 -13.18 9.29 1.20
C LEU A 9 -11.99 9.52 0.27
N THR A 10 -11.37 10.68 0.38
CA THR A 10 -10.17 11.07 -0.38
C THR A 10 -9.16 11.80 0.51
N ASP A 11 -7.94 12.03 0.03
CA ASP A 11 -6.86 12.66 0.81
C ASP A 11 -6.95 14.18 0.85
N PHE A 12 -7.35 14.79 -0.25
CA PHE A 12 -7.20 16.22 -0.47
C PHE A 12 -8.51 16.90 -0.81
N ILE A 13 -8.70 18.15 -0.35
CA ILE A 13 -9.88 18.96 -0.66
C ILE A 13 -9.80 19.51 -2.08
N ARG A 14 -8.62 19.93 -2.54
CA ARG A 14 -8.37 20.62 -3.82
C ARG A 14 -9.17 21.95 -3.90
N LYS A 15 -8.86 22.86 -2.99
CA LYS A 15 -9.49 24.18 -2.92
C LYS A 15 -9.30 25.03 -4.17
N ASP A 16 -8.22 24.80 -4.91
CA ASP A 16 -7.95 25.38 -6.22
C ASP A 16 -9.05 25.11 -7.24
N PHE A 17 -9.72 23.98 -7.13
CA PHE A 17 -10.85 23.61 -7.98
C PHE A 17 -12.18 24.29 -7.59
N GLN A 18 -12.25 24.97 -6.45
CA GLN A 18 -13.50 25.59 -5.93
C GLN A 18 -14.14 26.58 -6.91
N VAL A 19 -13.32 27.38 -7.59
CA VAL A 19 -13.79 28.40 -8.55
C VAL A 19 -14.36 27.78 -9.83
N HIS A 20 -14.03 26.53 -10.12
CA HIS A 20 -14.46 25.78 -11.30
C HIS A 20 -15.69 24.89 -11.04
N LEU A 21 -16.21 24.87 -9.81
CA LEU A 21 -17.42 24.13 -9.51
C LEU A 21 -18.60 24.71 -10.31
N GLY A 22 -19.32 23.87 -11.02
CA GLY A 22 -20.40 24.25 -11.91
C GLY A 22 -20.01 24.51 -13.36
N ASP A 23 -18.72 24.71 -13.65
CA ASP A 23 -18.21 24.83 -15.03
C ASP A 23 -18.11 23.44 -15.70
N LYS A 24 -18.96 23.17 -16.68
CA LYS A 24 -18.99 21.89 -17.40
C LYS A 24 -17.70 21.58 -18.18
N ASN A 25 -16.94 22.61 -18.55
CA ASN A 25 -15.74 22.50 -19.38
C ASN A 25 -14.46 22.40 -18.55
N ALA A 26 -14.51 22.64 -17.25
CA ALA A 26 -13.35 22.58 -16.39
C ALA A 26 -12.76 21.14 -16.36
N GLN A 27 -11.46 21.04 -16.63
CA GLN A 27 -10.74 19.77 -16.63
C GLN A 27 -10.29 19.41 -15.21
N PHE A 28 -10.35 18.15 -14.88
CA PHE A 28 -9.84 17.63 -13.62
C PHE A 28 -8.32 17.41 -13.75
N THR A 29 -7.51 18.32 -13.23
CA THR A 29 -6.04 18.18 -13.24
C THR A 29 -5.56 17.27 -12.12
N GLN A 30 -6.30 17.26 -11.00
CA GLN A 30 -5.99 16.43 -9.83
C GLN A 30 -7.28 15.99 -9.13
N LEU A 31 -7.27 14.78 -8.60
CA LEU A 31 -8.43 14.25 -7.87
C LEU A 31 -8.42 14.67 -6.40
N GLY A 32 -9.60 14.95 -5.88
CA GLY A 32 -9.84 15.34 -4.50
C GLY A 32 -11.34 15.53 -4.23
N VAL A 33 -11.72 15.98 -3.05
CA VAL A 33 -13.12 16.13 -2.63
C VAL A 33 -13.94 16.90 -3.66
N LEU A 34 -13.45 18.06 -4.11
CA LEU A 34 -14.20 18.92 -5.02
C LEU A 34 -14.27 18.37 -6.45
N SER A 35 -13.22 17.71 -6.94
CA SER A 35 -13.24 17.06 -8.25
C SER A 35 -14.20 15.86 -8.26
N TYR A 36 -14.24 15.06 -7.19
CA TYR A 36 -15.23 13.97 -7.07
C TYR A 36 -16.65 14.50 -6.94
N PHE A 37 -16.86 15.55 -6.18
CA PHE A 37 -18.17 16.20 -6.08
C PHE A 37 -18.65 16.67 -7.46
N GLU A 38 -17.82 17.39 -8.20
CA GLU A 38 -18.15 17.91 -9.52
C GLU A 38 -18.35 16.77 -10.54
N SER A 39 -17.54 15.70 -10.47
CA SER A 39 -17.72 14.52 -11.33
C SER A 39 -19.08 13.86 -11.12
N ILE A 40 -19.48 13.64 -9.87
CA ILE A 40 -20.78 13.06 -9.52
C ILE A 40 -21.91 14.00 -9.96
N ARG A 41 -21.76 15.32 -9.74
CA ARG A 41 -22.75 16.29 -10.16
C ARG A 41 -22.95 16.31 -11.67
N ARG A 42 -21.87 16.27 -12.46
CA ARG A 42 -21.95 16.19 -13.93
C ARG A 42 -22.67 14.94 -14.38
N GLU A 43 -22.33 13.80 -13.82
CA GLU A 43 -22.98 12.51 -14.12
C GLU A 43 -24.46 12.55 -13.76
N MET A 44 -24.86 13.13 -12.62
CA MET A 44 -26.26 13.29 -12.24
C MET A 44 -27.05 14.12 -13.26
N ILE A 45 -26.44 15.17 -13.79
CA ILE A 45 -27.08 16.01 -14.83
C ILE A 45 -27.22 15.21 -16.13
N GLU A 46 -26.17 14.51 -16.55
CA GLU A 46 -26.16 13.72 -17.78
C GLU A 46 -27.19 12.59 -17.75
N GLN A 47 -27.29 11.90 -16.61
CA GLN A 47 -28.21 10.78 -16.40
C GLN A 47 -29.59 11.21 -15.89
N THR A 48 -29.84 12.51 -15.70
CA THR A 48 -31.09 13.05 -15.12
C THR A 48 -31.43 12.47 -13.73
N TRP A 49 -30.41 12.16 -12.93
CA TRP A 49 -30.60 11.66 -11.55
C TRP A 49 -30.65 12.80 -10.56
N THR A 50 -31.44 12.61 -9.50
CA THR A 50 -31.50 13.54 -8.36
C THR A 50 -31.10 12.80 -7.11
N VAL A 51 -29.84 12.99 -6.68
CA VAL A 51 -29.29 12.42 -5.46
C VAL A 51 -28.75 13.54 -4.56
N PRO A 52 -29.21 13.70 -3.32
CA PRO A 52 -28.67 14.69 -2.39
C PRO A 52 -27.22 14.37 -2.01
N VAL A 53 -26.27 15.13 -2.56
CA VAL A 53 -24.82 14.98 -2.32
C VAL A 53 -24.33 16.15 -1.47
N ALA A 54 -23.54 15.86 -0.45
CA ALA A 54 -22.91 16.87 0.39
C ALA A 54 -21.38 16.69 0.39
N VAL A 55 -20.68 17.80 0.62
CA VAL A 55 -19.25 17.81 0.92
C VAL A 55 -19.07 18.12 2.40
N LEU A 56 -18.25 17.33 3.09
CA LEU A 56 -17.92 17.55 4.50
C LEU A 56 -16.41 17.37 4.71
N THR A 57 -15.73 18.49 4.97
CA THR A 57 -14.29 18.52 5.26
C THR A 57 -14.03 19.44 6.46
N GLY A 58 -12.85 19.41 7.03
CA GLY A 58 -12.49 20.28 8.18
C GLY A 58 -12.55 21.81 7.89
N SER A 59 -12.68 22.23 6.63
CA SER A 59 -12.67 23.66 6.26
C SER A 59 -13.68 24.05 5.19
N LEU A 60 -14.48 23.11 4.70
CA LEU A 60 -15.46 23.36 3.67
C LEU A 60 -16.63 22.39 3.82
N VAL A 61 -17.84 22.96 3.83
CA VAL A 61 -19.09 22.23 3.81
C VAL A 61 -19.93 22.73 2.66
N ILE A 62 -20.46 21.81 1.85
CA ILE A 62 -21.44 22.09 0.78
C ILE A 62 -22.60 21.14 1.00
N ILE A 63 -23.82 21.67 0.94
CA ILE A 63 -25.05 20.89 1.04
C ILE A 63 -25.93 21.12 -0.16
N PRO A 64 -26.76 20.14 -0.54
CA PRO A 64 -27.83 20.39 -1.48
C PRO A 64 -28.87 21.31 -0.83
N THR A 65 -29.41 22.26 -1.58
CA THR A 65 -30.37 23.26 -1.07
C THR A 65 -31.61 22.60 -0.48
N SER A 66 -32.00 21.44 -0.98
CA SER A 66 -33.08 20.62 -0.43
C SER A 66 -32.86 20.18 1.03
N ALA A 67 -31.61 20.18 1.53
CA ALA A 67 -31.29 19.82 2.91
C ALA A 67 -31.28 21.04 3.86
N LYS A 68 -31.38 22.27 3.34
CA LYS A 68 -31.24 23.51 4.12
C LYS A 68 -32.27 23.58 5.25
N GLU A 69 -33.54 23.45 4.94
CA GLU A 69 -34.62 23.55 5.93
C GLU A 69 -34.46 22.54 7.07
N HIS A 70 -34.00 21.31 6.74
CA HIS A 70 -33.75 20.27 7.73
C HIS A 70 -32.55 20.59 8.62
N LEU A 71 -31.50 21.22 8.05
CA LEU A 71 -30.34 21.67 8.82
C LEU A 71 -30.74 22.79 9.81
N GLU A 72 -31.58 23.73 9.38
CA GLU A 72 -32.09 24.85 10.20
C GLU A 72 -32.99 24.39 11.36
N ARG A 73 -33.57 23.19 11.29
CA ARG A 73 -34.30 22.57 12.40
C ARG A 73 -33.35 22.00 13.48
N LEU A 74 -32.13 21.62 13.10
CA LEU A 74 -31.13 21.07 14.00
C LEU A 74 -30.20 22.11 14.60
N ILE A 75 -29.93 23.18 13.86
CA ILE A 75 -29.05 24.28 14.28
C ILE A 75 -29.78 25.60 14.08
N PRO A 76 -29.81 26.49 15.10
CA PRO A 76 -30.44 27.82 14.98
C PRO A 76 -29.86 28.61 13.79
N ASN A 77 -30.74 29.24 13.00
CA ASN A 77 -30.38 30.02 11.83
C ASN A 77 -29.39 31.16 12.12
N SER A 78 -29.46 31.74 13.32
CA SER A 78 -28.52 32.80 13.75
C SER A 78 -27.07 32.36 13.79
N ARG A 79 -26.81 31.02 13.80
CA ARG A 79 -25.48 30.45 13.81
C ARG A 79 -25.01 30.00 12.41
N LEU A 80 -25.89 29.94 11.42
CA LEU A 80 -25.61 29.46 10.07
C LEU A 80 -25.48 30.62 9.10
N SER A 81 -24.53 30.54 8.20
CA SER A 81 -24.42 31.38 7.02
C SER A 81 -24.29 30.55 5.75
N TYR A 82 -24.89 31.05 4.69
CA TYR A 82 -24.96 30.37 3.40
C TYR A 82 -24.38 31.23 2.30
N ASP A 83 -23.43 30.72 1.57
CA ASP A 83 -22.76 31.39 0.46
C ASP A 83 -22.88 30.60 -0.83
N VAL A 84 -22.78 31.30 -1.96
CA VAL A 84 -22.57 30.68 -3.26
C VAL A 84 -21.16 30.10 -3.35
N ILE A 85 -20.99 29.02 -4.08
CA ILE A 85 -19.68 28.43 -4.30
C ILE A 85 -19.41 28.16 -5.77
N GLY A 86 -18.31 28.69 -6.30
CA GLY A 86 -17.98 28.59 -7.72
C GLY A 86 -19.06 29.19 -8.61
N GLN A 87 -19.48 28.45 -9.62
CA GLN A 87 -20.55 28.80 -10.56
C GLN A 87 -21.83 27.99 -10.29
N LEU A 88 -21.95 27.36 -9.11
CA LEU A 88 -23.13 26.57 -8.76
C LEU A 88 -24.33 27.49 -8.49
N SER A 89 -25.52 27.05 -8.90
CA SER A 89 -26.77 27.73 -8.57
C SER A 89 -27.08 27.59 -7.08
N GLN A 90 -27.58 28.64 -6.46
CA GLN A 90 -28.10 28.62 -5.08
C GLN A 90 -29.31 27.70 -4.92
N GLU A 91 -30.03 27.45 -5.99
CA GLU A 91 -31.16 26.51 -6.00
C GLU A 91 -30.71 25.06 -5.88
N ASP A 92 -29.47 24.77 -6.29
CA ASP A 92 -28.91 23.42 -6.27
C ASP A 92 -28.07 23.15 -5.01
N TYR A 93 -27.09 24.04 -4.72
CA TYR A 93 -26.11 23.83 -3.66
C TYR A 93 -25.72 25.11 -2.94
N LEU A 94 -25.47 24.97 -1.64
CA LEU A 94 -25.05 26.06 -0.76
C LEU A 94 -23.77 25.67 -0.02
N LYS A 95 -22.81 26.59 0.05
CA LYS A 95 -21.71 26.50 1.00
C LYS A 95 -22.23 26.93 2.38
N VAL A 96 -21.97 26.12 3.40
CA VAL A 96 -22.40 26.37 4.77
C VAL A 96 -21.22 26.73 5.65
N SER A 97 -21.39 27.78 6.45
CA SER A 97 -20.47 28.12 7.52
C SER A 97 -21.26 28.25 8.83
N ILE A 98 -20.60 27.96 9.95
CA ILE A 98 -21.21 28.03 11.30
C ILE A 98 -20.43 28.95 12.20
N SER A 99 -21.14 29.76 12.99
CA SER A 99 -20.57 30.48 14.13
C SER A 99 -20.61 29.62 15.38
N GLY A 100 -19.42 29.39 16.00
CA GLY A 100 -19.27 28.51 17.16
C GLY A 100 -18.65 27.14 16.85
N SER A 101 -19.15 26.11 17.49
CA SER A 101 -18.56 24.78 17.38
C SER A 101 -18.79 24.13 15.99
N TYR A 102 -17.71 23.83 15.28
CA TYR A 102 -17.77 23.09 14.03
C TYR A 102 -18.30 21.65 14.23
N HIS A 103 -18.10 21.10 15.43
CA HIS A 103 -18.60 19.77 15.79
C HIS A 103 -20.13 19.68 15.70
N ASP A 104 -20.84 20.77 16.05
CA ASP A 104 -22.32 20.82 15.96
C ASP A 104 -22.78 20.65 14.50
N LEU A 105 -22.07 21.31 13.58
CA LEU A 105 -22.37 21.20 12.14
C LEU A 105 -22.11 19.78 11.63
N VAL A 106 -20.99 19.15 12.03
CA VAL A 106 -20.67 17.75 11.68
C VAL A 106 -21.75 16.80 12.21
N THR A 107 -22.18 16.99 13.46
CA THR A 107 -23.23 16.18 14.10
C THR A 107 -24.56 16.33 13.37
N ALA A 108 -24.98 17.57 13.06
CA ALA A 108 -26.21 17.84 12.35
C ALA A 108 -26.21 17.23 10.92
N LEU A 109 -25.10 17.37 10.19
CA LEU A 109 -24.98 16.77 8.86
C LEU A 109 -24.96 15.24 8.91
N THR A 110 -24.37 14.67 9.97
CA THR A 110 -24.43 13.22 10.20
C THR A 110 -25.85 12.75 10.43
N GLN A 111 -26.65 13.50 11.20
CA GLN A 111 -28.06 13.21 11.41
C GLN A 111 -28.85 13.29 10.11
N LEU A 112 -28.66 14.36 9.30
CA LEU A 112 -29.31 14.47 7.98
C LEU A 112 -28.94 13.32 7.04
N PHE A 113 -27.72 12.83 7.14
CA PHE A 113 -27.26 11.67 6.38
C PHE A 113 -27.92 10.37 6.87
N GLN A 114 -28.09 10.17 8.17
CA GLN A 114 -28.80 9.03 8.75
C GLN A 114 -30.27 9.05 8.35
N ASP A 115 -30.91 10.20 8.43
CA ASP A 115 -32.33 10.38 8.07
C ASP A 115 -32.60 10.29 6.58
N GLY A 116 -31.55 10.49 5.73
CA GLY A 116 -31.64 10.34 4.28
C GLY A 116 -31.91 11.61 3.49
N TYR A 117 -31.90 12.77 4.14
CA TYR A 117 -31.93 14.07 3.45
C TYR A 117 -30.63 14.34 2.71
N ILE A 118 -29.54 13.73 3.14
CA ILE A 118 -28.29 13.60 2.42
C ILE A 118 -28.07 12.11 2.16
N LYS A 119 -27.74 11.71 0.94
CA LYS A 119 -27.49 10.30 0.56
C LYS A 119 -26.05 9.99 0.28
N VAL A 120 -25.28 10.99 -0.13
CA VAL A 120 -23.84 10.88 -0.40
C VAL A 120 -23.08 11.94 0.35
N ILE A 121 -22.08 11.56 1.12
CA ILE A 121 -21.11 12.48 1.72
C ILE A 121 -19.76 12.22 1.08
N ILE A 122 -19.13 13.30 0.59
CA ILE A 122 -17.75 13.29 0.09
C ILE A 122 -16.90 14.08 1.06
N GLY A 123 -15.84 13.46 1.57
CA GLY A 123 -14.99 14.11 2.55
C GLY A 123 -13.56 13.60 2.58
N THR A 124 -12.77 14.19 3.48
CA THR A 124 -11.39 13.79 3.69
C THR A 124 -11.29 12.67 4.71
N LYS A 125 -10.32 11.78 4.52
CA LYS A 125 -10.01 10.69 5.47
C LYS A 125 -9.78 11.21 6.89
N SER A 126 -9.12 12.35 7.04
CA SER A 126 -8.80 12.93 8.35
C SER A 126 -10.03 13.34 9.15
N LEU A 127 -11.07 13.90 8.51
CA LEU A 127 -12.27 14.31 9.21
C LEU A 127 -13.23 13.16 9.46
N LEU A 128 -13.44 12.34 8.45
CA LEU A 128 -14.40 11.21 8.48
C LEU A 128 -13.71 9.89 8.84
N GLY A 129 -12.38 9.91 9.00
CA GLY A 129 -11.54 8.76 9.35
C GLY A 129 -11.50 8.47 10.86
N GLU A 130 -11.32 9.47 11.72
CA GLU A 130 -11.21 9.29 13.18
C GLU A 130 -12.40 9.92 13.92
N GLY A 131 -12.99 9.17 14.85
CA GLY A 131 -14.05 9.68 15.72
C GLY A 131 -15.44 9.87 15.10
N TRP A 132 -15.58 9.97 13.78
CA TRP A 132 -16.89 10.11 13.12
C TRP A 132 -17.65 8.78 13.10
N ASP A 133 -18.90 8.78 13.51
CA ASP A 133 -19.74 7.59 13.57
C ASP A 133 -21.04 7.75 12.78
N ALA A 134 -21.25 6.88 11.80
CA ALA A 134 -22.47 6.80 11.02
C ALA A 134 -22.73 5.32 10.62
N PRO A 135 -23.33 4.52 11.50
CA PRO A 135 -23.57 3.09 11.23
C PRO A 135 -24.52 2.83 10.05
N CYS A 136 -25.22 3.87 9.58
CA CYS A 136 -26.10 3.79 8.41
C CYS A 136 -25.32 3.62 7.09
N VAL A 137 -24.00 3.90 7.03
CA VAL A 137 -23.19 3.74 5.81
C VAL A 137 -23.33 2.34 5.23
N ASN A 138 -23.79 2.25 3.98
CA ASN A 138 -23.96 0.99 3.26
C ASN A 138 -23.26 0.96 1.88
N SER A 139 -22.55 2.03 1.55
CA SER A 139 -21.63 2.11 0.42
C SER A 139 -20.45 3.00 0.81
N LEU A 140 -19.25 2.46 0.75
CA LEU A 140 -18.01 3.19 1.04
C LEU A 140 -17.15 3.17 -0.21
N ILE A 141 -16.72 4.34 -0.67
CA ILE A 141 -15.75 4.49 -1.76
C ILE A 141 -14.46 5.06 -1.17
N LEU A 142 -13.38 4.28 -1.23
CA LEU A 142 -12.04 4.71 -0.91
C LEU A 142 -11.39 5.20 -2.21
N ALA A 143 -11.47 6.51 -2.42
CA ALA A 143 -11.05 7.19 -3.65
C ALA A 143 -9.62 7.72 -3.57
N SER A 144 -8.87 7.28 -2.59
CA SER A 144 -7.46 7.58 -2.43
C SER A 144 -6.73 6.39 -1.85
N PHE A 145 -5.45 6.33 -2.13
CA PHE A 145 -4.57 5.33 -1.59
C PHE A 145 -4.47 5.46 -0.06
N VAL A 146 -4.71 4.38 0.66
CA VAL A 146 -4.55 4.32 2.10
C VAL A 146 -3.25 3.58 2.42
N GLY A 147 -2.22 4.34 2.83
CA GLY A 147 -0.88 3.83 3.10
C GLY A 147 -0.78 2.80 4.24
N SER A 148 -1.72 2.80 5.18
CA SER A 148 -1.71 1.96 6.36
C SER A 148 -2.84 0.93 6.35
N PHE A 149 -2.53 -0.33 6.66
CA PHE A 149 -3.50 -1.40 6.87
C PHE A 149 -4.51 -1.04 7.99
N MET A 150 -4.03 -0.52 9.10
CA MET A 150 -4.87 -0.13 10.23
C MET A 150 -5.90 0.93 9.83
N LEU A 151 -5.48 1.98 9.13
CA LEU A 151 -6.38 3.04 8.66
C LEU A 151 -7.38 2.52 7.64
N SER A 152 -6.97 1.63 6.73
CA SER A 152 -7.87 0.96 5.79
C SER A 152 -8.95 0.17 6.53
N ASN A 153 -8.57 -0.59 7.57
CA ASN A 153 -9.49 -1.35 8.39
C ASN A 153 -10.44 -0.46 9.19
N GLN A 154 -9.96 0.62 9.76
CA GLN A 154 -10.81 1.57 10.49
C GLN A 154 -11.88 2.15 9.56
N MET A 155 -11.52 2.54 8.35
CA MET A 155 -12.49 3.06 7.37
C MET A 155 -13.50 2.00 6.91
N ARG A 156 -13.03 0.79 6.61
CA ARG A 156 -13.92 -0.34 6.25
C ARG A 156 -14.85 -0.71 7.40
N GLY A 157 -14.33 -0.72 8.64
CA GLY A 157 -15.07 -0.98 9.85
C GLY A 157 -16.32 -0.10 10.01
N ARG A 158 -16.30 1.13 9.49
CA ARG A 158 -17.48 2.03 9.51
C ARG A 158 -18.60 1.55 8.61
N ALA A 159 -18.28 1.05 7.43
CA ALA A 159 -19.28 0.55 6.52
C ALA A 159 -19.91 -0.78 7.01
N ILE A 160 -19.14 -1.62 7.71
CA ILE A 160 -19.61 -2.93 8.19
C ILE A 160 -20.26 -2.89 9.56
N ARG A 161 -20.30 -1.74 10.25
CA ARG A 161 -20.98 -1.60 11.55
C ARG A 161 -22.45 -2.01 11.46
N VAL A 162 -22.92 -2.68 12.50
CA VAL A 162 -24.33 -2.98 12.63
C VAL A 162 -25.11 -1.67 12.83
N TRP A 163 -26.18 -1.51 12.07
CA TRP A 163 -27.08 -0.38 12.21
C TRP A 163 -28.35 -0.87 12.94
N PRO A 164 -28.67 -0.32 14.14
CA PRO A 164 -29.80 -0.77 14.93
C PRO A 164 -31.14 -0.73 14.18
N ASP A 165 -31.34 0.31 13.33
CA ASP A 165 -32.56 0.47 12.52
C ASP A 165 -32.63 -0.48 11.32
N ASN A 166 -31.54 -1.18 11.00
CA ASN A 166 -31.48 -2.15 9.91
C ASN A 166 -30.40 -3.20 10.18
N THR A 167 -30.72 -4.20 10.98
CA THR A 167 -29.81 -5.31 11.35
C THR A 167 -29.38 -6.19 10.17
N ASN A 168 -30.16 -6.18 9.06
CA ASN A 168 -29.83 -6.89 7.81
C ASN A 168 -29.07 -6.02 6.81
N LYS A 169 -28.48 -4.93 7.27
CA LYS A 169 -27.67 -4.07 6.42
C LYS A 169 -26.48 -4.84 5.82
N THR A 170 -26.34 -4.77 4.51
CA THR A 170 -25.13 -5.17 3.78
C THR A 170 -24.44 -3.93 3.22
N SER A 171 -23.13 -3.98 3.07
CA SER A 171 -22.35 -2.82 2.62
C SER A 171 -21.39 -3.17 1.49
N ASN A 172 -21.32 -2.29 0.48
CA ASN A 172 -20.31 -2.37 -0.57
C ASN A 172 -19.12 -1.48 -0.18
N ILE A 173 -17.93 -2.01 -0.32
CA ILE A 173 -16.68 -1.28 -0.10
C ILE A 173 -15.90 -1.29 -1.41
N TRP A 174 -15.70 -0.11 -1.98
CA TRP A 174 -15.03 0.10 -3.25
C TRP A 174 -13.65 0.69 -3.01
N HIS A 175 -12.64 0.03 -3.54
CA HIS A 175 -11.29 0.56 -3.60
C HIS A 175 -11.01 1.00 -5.03
N LEU A 176 -10.81 2.30 -5.23
CA LEU A 176 -10.43 2.83 -6.53
C LEU A 176 -8.92 2.74 -6.71
N VAL A 177 -8.49 2.23 -7.85
CA VAL A 177 -7.10 2.16 -8.26
C VAL A 177 -6.90 2.89 -9.58
N SER A 178 -5.76 3.55 -9.73
CA SER A 178 -5.39 4.24 -10.95
C SER A 178 -4.62 3.32 -11.88
N ILE A 179 -5.05 3.20 -13.13
CA ILE A 179 -4.37 2.40 -14.15
C ILE A 179 -3.76 3.34 -15.21
N ASN A 180 -2.47 3.16 -15.46
CA ASN A 180 -1.78 3.92 -16.50
C ASN A 180 -2.09 3.35 -17.90
N LEU A 181 -3.03 3.98 -18.59
CA LEU A 181 -3.46 3.61 -19.94
C LEU A 181 -2.70 4.38 -21.04
N SER A 182 -1.55 5.01 -20.74
CA SER A 182 -0.77 5.68 -21.79
C SER A 182 -0.38 4.68 -22.90
N PRO A 183 -0.48 5.06 -24.18
CA PRO A 183 -0.22 4.13 -25.30
C PRO A 183 1.18 3.49 -25.23
N LYS A 184 2.19 4.28 -24.82
CA LYS A 184 3.56 3.81 -24.67
C LYS A 184 3.67 2.70 -23.60
N LYS A 185 3.10 2.94 -22.41
CA LYS A 185 3.18 1.99 -21.30
C LYS A 185 2.37 0.72 -21.59
N TRP A 186 1.21 0.89 -22.19
CA TRP A 186 0.37 -0.21 -22.63
C TRP A 186 1.08 -1.13 -23.63
N PHE A 187 1.69 -0.53 -24.67
CA PHE A 187 2.44 -1.26 -25.70
C PHE A 187 3.68 -1.98 -25.12
N GLU A 188 4.40 -1.31 -24.22
CA GLU A 188 5.56 -1.89 -23.53
C GLU A 188 5.19 -3.18 -22.77
N ILE A 189 4.06 -3.18 -22.06
CA ILE A 189 3.60 -4.32 -21.27
C ILE A 189 2.99 -5.41 -22.15
N GLN A 190 2.28 -5.02 -23.20
CA GLN A 190 1.64 -5.98 -24.13
C GLN A 190 2.67 -6.81 -24.89
N ASN A 191 3.83 -6.23 -25.20
CA ASN A 191 4.89 -6.89 -25.99
C ASN A 191 6.03 -7.49 -25.14
N ALA A 192 5.98 -7.36 -23.84
CA ALA A 192 7.02 -7.84 -22.93
C ALA A 192 6.72 -9.24 -22.39
N GLU A 193 6.56 -10.24 -23.30
CA GLU A 193 6.25 -11.63 -22.94
C GLU A 193 7.29 -12.26 -21.99
N GLU A 194 8.58 -11.95 -22.18
CA GLU A 194 9.65 -12.48 -21.33
C GLU A 194 9.79 -11.81 -19.95
N LYS A 195 9.28 -10.59 -19.79
CA LYS A 195 9.50 -9.76 -18.59
C LYS A 195 8.36 -9.86 -17.58
N TYR A 196 7.17 -10.11 -18.03
CA TYR A 196 5.98 -10.25 -17.21
C TYR A 196 5.45 -11.65 -17.47
N ASP A 197 5.69 -12.56 -16.52
CA ASP A 197 5.09 -13.88 -16.52
C ASP A 197 3.63 -13.79 -17.00
N GLU A 198 3.14 -14.75 -17.75
CA GLU A 198 1.93 -14.67 -18.59
C GLU A 198 0.62 -14.32 -17.86
N THR A 199 0.65 -14.13 -16.55
CA THR A 199 -0.53 -13.83 -15.75
C THR A 199 -1.03 -12.38 -15.94
N LEU A 200 -2.33 -12.24 -16.16
CA LEU A 200 -3.02 -10.94 -16.24
C LEU A 200 -2.70 -10.04 -15.03
N GLU A 201 -2.59 -10.65 -13.87
CA GLU A 201 -2.30 -10.01 -12.59
C GLU A 201 -0.98 -9.22 -12.61
N LEU A 202 0.12 -9.83 -13.05
CA LEU A 202 1.42 -9.17 -13.13
C LEU A 202 1.43 -8.03 -14.15
N ARG A 203 0.67 -8.16 -15.24
CA ARG A 203 0.48 -7.08 -16.21
C ARG A 203 -0.31 -5.91 -15.62
N LEU A 204 -1.33 -6.20 -14.83
CA LEU A 204 -2.09 -5.16 -14.12
C LEU A 204 -1.26 -4.43 -13.07
N TYR A 205 -0.41 -5.14 -12.32
CA TYR A 205 0.50 -4.50 -11.35
C TYR A 205 1.51 -3.57 -12.03
N ALA A 206 2.00 -3.93 -13.20
CA ALA A 206 2.90 -3.06 -13.96
C ALA A 206 2.21 -1.77 -14.45
N LEU A 207 0.90 -1.80 -14.67
CA LEU A 207 0.08 -0.63 -15.03
C LEU A 207 -0.40 0.17 -13.82
N SER A 208 -0.52 -0.45 -12.67
CA SER A 208 -1.09 0.13 -11.46
C SER A 208 -0.31 -0.29 -10.21
N PRO A 209 0.67 0.51 -9.76
CA PRO A 209 1.31 0.31 -8.46
C PRO A 209 0.31 0.32 -7.29
N ASP A 210 -0.80 1.05 -7.43
CA ASP A 210 -1.86 1.10 -6.43
C ASP A 210 -2.57 -0.27 -6.30
N LEU A 211 -2.75 -0.99 -7.42
CA LEU A 211 -3.37 -2.31 -7.41
C LEU A 211 -2.49 -3.35 -6.70
N ASP A 212 -1.20 -3.39 -7.02
CA ASP A 212 -0.22 -4.27 -6.35
C ASP A 212 -0.21 -4.06 -4.83
N LEU A 213 -0.27 -2.81 -4.41
CA LEU A 213 -0.29 -2.46 -3.00
C LEU A 213 -1.65 -2.76 -2.34
N LEU A 214 -2.75 -2.58 -3.08
CA LEU A 214 -4.09 -2.94 -2.61
C LEU A 214 -4.21 -4.46 -2.44
N ASP A 215 -3.77 -5.23 -3.42
CA ASP A 215 -3.81 -6.69 -3.38
C ASP A 215 -3.08 -7.24 -2.15
N ARG A 216 -1.86 -6.78 -1.90
CA ARG A 216 -1.10 -7.20 -0.72
C ARG A 216 -1.81 -6.92 0.61
N ARG A 217 -2.64 -5.89 0.67
CA ARG A 217 -3.48 -5.61 1.84
C ARG A 217 -4.71 -6.47 1.89
N MET A 218 -5.27 -6.74 0.70
CA MET A 218 -6.44 -7.59 0.59
C MET A 218 -6.12 -9.07 0.85
N THR A 219 -4.87 -9.51 0.69
CA THR A 219 -4.46 -10.89 1.07
C THR A 219 -4.70 -11.21 2.53
N GLN A 220 -4.85 -10.21 3.39
CA GLN A 220 -5.19 -10.39 4.80
C GLN A 220 -6.70 -10.51 5.06
N PHE A 221 -7.53 -10.34 4.03
CA PHE A 221 -8.97 -10.43 4.13
C PHE A 221 -9.48 -11.58 3.29
N LEU A 222 -10.20 -12.45 3.98
CA LEU A 222 -10.94 -13.51 3.35
C LEU A 222 -12.32 -13.01 2.92
N GLY A 223 -12.77 -13.46 1.79
CA GLY A 223 -14.08 -13.12 1.26
C GLY A 223 -14.54 -14.09 0.18
N LEU A 224 -15.82 -14.05 -0.13
CA LEU A 224 -16.38 -14.88 -1.17
C LEU A 224 -15.77 -14.56 -2.52
N HIS A 225 -15.40 -15.61 -3.26
CA HIS A 225 -15.05 -15.51 -4.67
C HIS A 225 -16.25 -14.99 -5.48
N TYR A 226 -15.99 -14.22 -6.56
CA TYR A 226 -17.08 -13.55 -7.29
C TYR A 226 -18.01 -14.52 -7.99
N THR A 227 -17.51 -15.59 -8.56
CA THR A 227 -18.27 -16.57 -9.34
C THR A 227 -18.45 -17.91 -8.61
N GLU A 228 -17.44 -18.37 -7.87
CA GLU A 228 -17.44 -19.66 -7.20
C GLU A 228 -17.93 -19.56 -5.74
N LEU A 229 -18.30 -20.70 -5.15
CA LEU A 229 -18.66 -20.83 -3.73
C LEU A 229 -17.42 -21.13 -2.88
N THR A 230 -16.33 -20.42 -3.14
CA THR A 230 -15.08 -20.51 -2.38
C THR A 230 -14.83 -19.24 -1.60
N ILE A 231 -14.00 -19.34 -0.56
CA ILE A 231 -13.53 -18.20 0.22
C ILE A 231 -12.05 -18.03 -0.09
N GLU A 232 -11.72 -16.90 -0.72
CA GLU A 232 -10.38 -16.58 -1.19
C GLU A 232 -9.86 -15.30 -0.53
N SER A 233 -8.56 -15.08 -0.62
CA SER A 233 -7.91 -13.86 -0.14
C SER A 233 -7.54 -12.92 -1.31
N GLY A 234 -7.35 -11.65 -1.02
CA GLY A 234 -6.82 -10.70 -1.99
C GLY A 234 -7.69 -10.49 -3.21
N ILE A 235 -7.03 -10.28 -4.35
CA ILE A 235 -7.67 -10.09 -5.66
C ILE A 235 -8.01 -11.43 -6.34
N ASP A 236 -7.56 -12.57 -5.81
CA ASP A 236 -7.94 -13.89 -6.32
C ASP A 236 -9.47 -14.06 -6.35
N ARG A 237 -10.17 -13.38 -5.46
CA ARG A 237 -11.63 -13.30 -5.42
C ARG A 237 -12.27 -12.71 -6.67
N LEU A 238 -11.54 -11.92 -7.46
CA LEU A 238 -12.06 -11.19 -8.62
C LEU A 238 -12.12 -12.04 -9.90
N ASP A 239 -11.58 -13.24 -9.89
CA ASP A 239 -11.55 -14.15 -11.05
C ASP A 239 -10.91 -13.50 -12.29
N LEU A 240 -9.74 -12.88 -12.07
CA LEU A 240 -9.04 -12.13 -13.12
C LEU A 240 -8.59 -13.02 -14.29
N ASN A 241 -8.41 -14.32 -14.07
CA ASN A 241 -7.96 -15.27 -15.09
C ASN A 241 -8.92 -15.40 -16.27
N GLN A 242 -10.19 -15.05 -16.08
CA GLN A 242 -11.21 -15.08 -17.15
C GLN A 242 -11.27 -13.76 -17.95
N ILE A 243 -10.42 -12.80 -17.64
CA ILE A 243 -10.47 -11.47 -18.22
C ILE A 243 -9.33 -11.29 -19.22
N THR A 244 -9.68 -10.96 -20.46
CA THR A 244 -8.69 -10.64 -21.48
C THR A 244 -8.00 -9.31 -21.13
N PHE A 245 -6.67 -9.29 -21.20
CA PHE A 245 -5.87 -8.07 -21.03
C PHE A 245 -6.14 -7.07 -22.16
N SER A 246 -7.16 -6.27 -22.01
CA SER A 246 -7.59 -5.24 -22.97
C SER A 246 -8.42 -4.17 -22.25
N ARG A 247 -8.57 -2.99 -22.86
CA ARG A 247 -9.44 -1.93 -22.31
C ARG A 247 -10.87 -2.44 -22.10
N LYS A 248 -11.42 -3.18 -23.09
CA LYS A 248 -12.75 -3.80 -22.97
C LYS A 248 -12.81 -4.86 -21.87
N GLY A 249 -11.73 -5.61 -21.64
CA GLY A 249 -11.65 -6.55 -20.53
C GLY A 249 -11.70 -5.86 -19.17
N LEU A 250 -10.97 -4.74 -19.00
CA LEU A 250 -11.02 -3.94 -17.76
C LEU A 250 -12.41 -3.30 -17.55
N GLU A 251 -13.05 -2.80 -18.60
CA GLU A 251 -14.42 -2.29 -18.53
C GLU A 251 -15.39 -3.41 -18.11
N LYS A 252 -15.23 -4.62 -18.67
CA LYS A 252 -16.04 -5.79 -18.28
C LYS A 252 -15.82 -6.16 -16.82
N LEU A 253 -14.58 -6.11 -16.32
CA LEU A 253 -14.27 -6.34 -14.89
C LEU A 253 -15.05 -5.38 -14.00
N ASN A 254 -14.98 -4.08 -14.30
CA ASN A 254 -15.71 -3.05 -13.55
C ASN A 254 -17.23 -3.29 -13.62
N GLN A 255 -17.76 -3.62 -14.79
CA GLN A 255 -19.19 -3.89 -14.97
C GLN A 255 -19.64 -5.14 -14.19
N ASN A 256 -18.82 -6.19 -14.17
CA ASN A 256 -19.09 -7.38 -13.37
C ASN A 256 -19.13 -7.04 -11.88
N ALA A 257 -18.16 -6.27 -11.38
CA ALA A 257 -18.12 -5.82 -9.99
C ALA A 257 -19.39 -5.00 -9.63
N ILE A 258 -19.84 -4.09 -10.51
CA ILE A 258 -21.07 -3.32 -10.33
C ILE A 258 -22.28 -4.25 -10.25
N THR A 259 -22.39 -5.21 -11.15
CA THR A 259 -23.50 -6.16 -11.21
C THR A 259 -23.57 -7.01 -9.93
N LEU A 260 -22.43 -7.54 -9.48
CA LEU A 260 -22.35 -8.32 -8.25
C LEU A 260 -22.68 -7.49 -7.01
N SER A 261 -22.29 -6.21 -6.99
CA SER A 261 -22.61 -5.31 -5.88
C SER A 261 -24.11 -5.07 -5.67
N GLN A 262 -24.92 -5.33 -6.68
CA GLN A 262 -26.38 -5.22 -6.63
C GLN A 262 -27.04 -6.45 -5.99
N LYS A 263 -26.39 -7.62 -6.01
CA LYS A 263 -26.87 -8.90 -5.48
C LYS A 263 -26.70 -9.03 -3.96
N ARG A 264 -27.10 -8.00 -3.22
CA ARG A 264 -26.86 -7.92 -1.77
C ARG A 264 -27.63 -8.97 -0.94
N GLN A 265 -28.79 -9.40 -1.43
CA GLN A 265 -29.61 -10.38 -0.70
C GLN A 265 -29.03 -11.79 -0.77
N GLU A 266 -28.41 -12.15 -1.91
CA GLU A 266 -27.77 -13.44 -2.12
C GLU A 266 -26.47 -13.61 -1.28
N LEU A 267 -25.91 -12.50 -0.77
CA LEU A 267 -24.61 -12.52 -0.09
C LEU A 267 -24.62 -13.41 1.18
N LYS A 268 -25.70 -13.37 1.94
CA LYS A 268 -25.83 -14.15 3.18
C LYS A 268 -25.91 -15.64 2.88
N ASP A 269 -26.70 -16.02 1.89
CA ASP A 269 -26.90 -17.41 1.49
C ASP A 269 -25.58 -17.98 0.94
N ARG A 270 -24.87 -17.24 0.09
CA ARG A 270 -23.56 -17.63 -0.42
C ARG A 270 -22.52 -17.81 0.69
N TRP A 271 -22.51 -16.96 1.73
CA TRP A 271 -21.66 -17.16 2.89
C TRP A 271 -22.02 -18.43 3.67
N GLN A 272 -23.30 -18.72 3.86
CA GLN A 272 -23.74 -19.93 4.55
C GLN A 272 -23.37 -21.20 3.79
N GLU A 273 -23.37 -21.16 2.47
CA GLU A 273 -22.97 -22.28 1.61
C GLU A 273 -21.45 -22.46 1.54
N ALA A 274 -20.69 -21.36 1.50
CA ALA A 274 -19.22 -21.42 1.37
C ALA A 274 -18.50 -21.73 2.69
N LEU A 275 -19.01 -21.26 3.83
CA LEU A 275 -18.35 -21.43 5.13
C LEU A 275 -18.10 -22.90 5.52
N PRO A 276 -19.03 -23.85 5.33
CA PRO A 276 -18.78 -25.26 5.65
C PRO A 276 -17.72 -25.92 4.77
N LEU A 277 -17.44 -25.33 3.58
CA LEU A 277 -16.44 -25.82 2.65
C LEU A 277 -15.05 -25.22 2.90
N TYR A 278 -15.01 -24.24 3.80
CA TYR A 278 -13.80 -23.50 4.13
C TYR A 278 -13.12 -24.13 5.36
N GLU A 279 -11.94 -24.69 5.17
CA GLU A 279 -11.07 -25.07 6.28
C GLU A 279 -10.45 -23.82 6.90
N GLU A 280 -10.44 -23.71 8.23
CA GLU A 280 -9.89 -22.55 8.94
C GLU A 280 -8.48 -22.22 8.46
N MET A 281 -8.36 -21.09 7.74
CA MET A 281 -7.08 -20.55 7.34
C MET A 281 -6.66 -19.39 8.25
N GLU A 282 -5.45 -19.46 8.77
CA GLU A 282 -4.89 -18.35 9.54
C GLU A 282 -4.48 -17.19 8.63
N VAL A 283 -4.79 -15.97 9.04
CA VAL A 283 -4.48 -14.74 8.28
C VAL A 283 -2.98 -14.48 8.24
N ALA A 284 -2.42 -14.30 7.05
CA ALA A 284 -1.03 -13.96 6.84
C ALA A 284 -0.74 -12.48 7.05
N ASN A 285 0.40 -12.16 7.60
CA ASN A 285 0.80 -10.80 7.90
C ASN A 285 1.93 -10.32 6.96
N GLU A 286 1.78 -9.10 6.47
CA GLU A 286 2.89 -8.32 5.93
C GLU A 286 3.66 -7.66 7.09
N VAL A 287 4.97 -7.53 6.94
CA VAL A 287 5.83 -6.87 7.94
C VAL A 287 6.37 -5.58 7.37
N GLU A 288 6.04 -4.47 8.04
CA GLU A 288 6.59 -3.15 7.73
C GLU A 288 7.87 -2.93 8.55
N VAL A 289 8.97 -2.66 7.86
CA VAL A 289 10.27 -2.41 8.51
C VAL A 289 10.74 -1.00 8.18
N ASP A 290 11.04 -0.20 9.21
CA ASP A 290 11.57 1.14 9.04
C ASP A 290 12.93 1.09 8.30
N LYS A 291 13.07 1.94 7.29
CA LYS A 291 14.30 2.05 6.49
C LYS A 291 15.53 2.42 7.32
N GLN A 292 15.33 3.08 8.44
CA GLN A 292 16.41 3.47 9.36
C GLN A 292 16.99 2.28 10.14
N PHE A 293 16.18 1.27 10.44
CA PHE A 293 16.60 0.08 11.18
C PHE A 293 17.34 -0.96 10.32
N LEU A 294 17.44 -0.74 9.01
CA LEU A 294 18.15 -1.67 8.14
C LEU A 294 19.66 -1.34 8.15
N PRO A 295 20.53 -2.22 8.72
CA PRO A 295 21.93 -1.92 8.89
C PRO A 295 22.64 -1.66 7.57
N LEU A 296 23.51 -0.67 7.59
CA LEU A 296 24.47 -0.39 6.50
C LEU A 296 25.65 -1.34 6.64
N ALA A 297 25.43 -2.62 6.32
CA ALA A 297 26.43 -3.64 6.53
C ALA A 297 27.83 -3.29 6.02
N TYR A 298 28.78 -3.75 6.71
CA TYR A 298 30.21 -4.00 6.68
C TYR A 298 31.08 -3.54 5.48
N LEU A 299 30.55 -2.74 4.55
CA LEU A 299 31.30 -2.27 3.38
C LEU A 299 32.28 -1.12 3.68
N ASN A 300 32.14 -0.40 4.80
CA ASN A 300 32.90 0.83 5.03
C ASN A 300 34.41 0.57 5.23
N ASP A 301 34.79 -0.49 5.94
CA ASP A 301 36.21 -0.72 6.28
C ASP A 301 36.98 -1.26 5.08
N TRP A 302 36.41 -2.20 4.36
CA TRP A 302 36.97 -2.72 3.12
C TRP A 302 36.98 -1.70 1.97
N MET A 303 36.01 -0.80 1.94
CA MET A 303 35.91 0.19 0.89
C MET A 303 37.05 1.20 0.92
N LYS A 304 37.50 1.62 2.11
CA LYS A 304 38.65 2.54 2.23
C LYS A 304 39.93 1.86 1.76
N ALA A 305 40.23 0.65 2.21
CA ALA A 305 41.40 -0.11 1.78
C ALA A 305 41.39 -0.37 0.28
N PHE A 306 40.20 -0.65 -0.27
CA PHE A 306 40.02 -0.92 -1.67
C PHE A 306 40.18 0.34 -2.54
N LEU A 307 39.67 1.50 -2.13
CA LEU A 307 39.89 2.77 -2.83
C LEU A 307 41.37 3.16 -2.85
N ILE A 308 42.10 2.91 -1.76
CA ILE A 308 43.56 3.12 -1.69
C ILE A 308 44.25 2.21 -2.70
N PHE A 309 43.91 0.93 -2.75
CA PHE A 309 44.47 -0.01 -3.73
C PHE A 309 44.19 0.43 -5.18
N GLN A 310 42.97 0.89 -5.47
CA GLN A 310 42.59 1.43 -6.77
C GLN A 310 43.41 2.67 -7.15
N ALA A 311 43.60 3.58 -6.20
CA ALA A 311 44.43 4.77 -6.44
C ALA A 311 45.90 4.39 -6.80
N PHE A 312 46.47 3.39 -6.09
CA PHE A 312 47.79 2.88 -6.41
C PHE A 312 47.85 2.22 -7.79
N ALA A 313 46.90 1.37 -8.14
CA ALA A 313 46.84 0.69 -9.44
C ALA A 313 46.70 1.70 -10.59
N ALA A 314 45.85 2.72 -10.44
CA ALA A 314 45.66 3.78 -11.41
C ALA A 314 46.94 4.63 -11.58
N THR A 315 47.57 5.00 -10.47
CA THR A 315 48.82 5.79 -10.51
C THR A 315 49.94 5.01 -11.20
N TYR A 316 50.09 3.70 -10.88
CA TYR A 316 51.08 2.84 -11.52
C TYR A 316 50.83 2.72 -13.04
N PHE A 317 49.58 2.55 -13.47
CA PHE A 317 49.17 2.50 -14.86
C PHE A 317 49.45 3.83 -15.60
N ILE A 318 49.13 4.97 -14.98
CA ILE A 318 49.38 6.31 -15.55
C ILE A 318 50.89 6.56 -15.77
N ILE A 319 51.73 6.17 -14.79
CA ILE A 319 53.17 6.29 -14.90
C ILE A 319 53.71 5.43 -16.06
N ASP A 320 53.23 4.19 -16.17
CA ASP A 320 53.69 3.27 -17.24
C ASP A 320 53.17 3.69 -18.62
N LEU A 321 51.93 4.23 -18.68
CA LEU A 321 51.41 4.87 -19.90
C LEU A 321 52.25 6.09 -20.32
N GLY A 322 52.66 6.92 -19.35
CA GLY A 322 53.55 8.06 -19.62
C GLY A 322 54.93 7.60 -20.17
N ARG A 323 55.48 6.52 -19.61
CA ARG A 323 56.73 5.92 -20.11
C ARG A 323 56.57 5.37 -21.53
N TYR A 324 55.46 4.76 -21.86
CA TYR A 324 55.14 4.27 -23.20
C TYR A 324 55.05 5.43 -24.20
N LEU A 325 54.32 6.49 -23.85
CA LEU A 325 54.09 7.64 -24.75
C LEU A 325 55.34 8.51 -24.95
N ILE A 326 56.20 8.66 -23.92
CA ILE A 326 57.35 9.57 -23.97
C ILE A 326 58.65 8.82 -24.42
N VAL A 327 58.85 7.61 -23.95
CA VAL A 327 60.12 6.87 -24.13
C VAL A 327 59.96 5.67 -25.08
N GLY A 328 58.74 5.33 -25.52
CA GLY A 328 58.49 4.21 -26.43
C GLY A 328 58.71 2.83 -25.82
N LYS A 329 58.83 2.71 -24.51
CA LYS A 329 59.00 1.42 -23.84
C LYS A 329 57.67 0.65 -23.82
N PRO A 330 57.65 -0.69 -24.09
CA PRO A 330 56.45 -1.47 -24.05
C PRO A 330 55.84 -1.50 -22.65
N PHE A 331 54.51 -1.64 -22.59
CA PHE A 331 53.79 -1.79 -21.34
C PHE A 331 54.34 -3.00 -20.55
N ASN A 332 54.68 -2.77 -19.29
CA ASN A 332 55.02 -3.82 -18.36
C ASN A 332 53.73 -4.54 -17.91
N GLN A 333 53.72 -5.10 -16.71
CA GLN A 333 52.53 -5.76 -16.09
C GLN A 333 51.48 -4.78 -15.58
N SER A 334 51.62 -3.46 -15.83
CA SER A 334 50.69 -2.43 -15.34
C SER A 334 49.26 -2.56 -15.91
N LEU A 335 49.17 -2.87 -17.21
CA LEU A 335 47.86 -3.02 -17.87
C LEU A 335 47.03 -4.17 -17.30
N PRO A 336 47.55 -5.42 -17.18
CA PRO A 336 46.76 -6.50 -16.56
C PRO A 336 46.42 -6.24 -15.10
N ILE A 337 47.32 -5.60 -14.32
CA ILE A 337 47.04 -5.24 -12.92
C ILE A 337 45.92 -4.19 -12.88
N PHE A 338 45.94 -3.21 -13.73
CA PHE A 338 44.89 -2.19 -13.83
C PHE A 338 43.54 -2.77 -14.24
N LEU A 339 43.52 -3.67 -15.24
CA LEU A 339 42.32 -4.36 -15.69
C LEU A 339 41.73 -5.25 -14.60
N LEU A 340 42.58 -5.98 -13.87
CA LEU A 340 42.17 -6.78 -12.71
C LEU A 340 41.58 -5.89 -11.62
N ALA A 341 42.22 -4.75 -11.35
CA ALA A 341 41.71 -3.79 -10.38
C ALA A 341 40.36 -3.19 -10.80
N LEU A 342 40.15 -2.91 -12.09
CA LEU A 342 38.84 -2.48 -12.62
C LEU A 342 37.76 -3.55 -12.47
N LEU A 343 38.08 -4.83 -12.74
CA LEU A 343 37.15 -5.92 -12.57
C LEU A 343 36.71 -6.07 -11.11
N VAL A 344 37.66 -6.04 -10.18
CA VAL A 344 37.38 -6.09 -8.74
C VAL A 344 36.58 -4.86 -8.32
N LEU A 345 36.86 -3.67 -8.89
CA LEU A 345 36.10 -2.44 -8.66
C LEU A 345 34.62 -2.62 -9.07
N ALA A 346 34.38 -3.17 -10.25
CA ALA A 346 33.02 -3.38 -10.76
C ALA A 346 32.20 -4.29 -9.83
N ILE A 347 32.81 -5.38 -9.33
CA ILE A 347 32.17 -6.30 -8.36
C ILE A 347 31.87 -5.57 -7.05
N PHE A 348 32.81 -4.74 -6.57
CA PHE A 348 32.70 -4.02 -5.33
C PHE A 348 31.63 -2.92 -5.39
N TRP A 349 31.62 -2.14 -6.45
CA TRP A 349 30.59 -1.12 -6.72
C TRP A 349 29.20 -1.76 -6.89
N GLY A 350 29.13 -2.89 -7.58
CA GLY A 350 27.88 -3.66 -7.69
C GLY A 350 27.33 -4.02 -6.31
N ARG A 351 28.17 -4.57 -5.43
CA ARG A 351 27.78 -4.84 -4.03
C ARG A 351 27.44 -3.59 -3.25
N TYR A 352 28.20 -2.51 -3.36
CA TYR A 352 27.91 -1.25 -2.69
C TYR A 352 26.52 -0.72 -3.04
N PHE A 353 26.16 -0.69 -4.34
CA PHE A 353 24.83 -0.24 -4.76
C PHE A 353 23.69 -1.14 -4.24
N ILE A 354 23.95 -2.45 -4.17
CA ILE A 354 22.98 -3.38 -3.58
C ILE A 354 22.77 -3.06 -2.09
N TYR A 355 23.83 -2.91 -1.32
CA TYR A 355 23.72 -2.67 0.12
C TYR A 355 23.32 -1.22 0.48
N LYS A 356 23.52 -0.26 -0.40
CA LYS A 356 23.04 1.12 -0.20
C LYS A 356 21.52 1.22 -0.23
N SER A 357 20.84 0.35 -0.97
CA SER A 357 19.38 0.36 -1.08
C SER A 357 18.72 -0.32 0.12
N PRO A 358 17.89 0.38 0.94
CA PRO A 358 17.15 -0.23 2.04
C PRO A 358 16.26 -1.41 1.59
N TYR A 359 15.64 -1.26 0.42
CA TYR A 359 14.85 -2.30 -0.24
C TYR A 359 15.64 -3.61 -0.41
N LYS A 360 16.83 -3.53 -1.00
CA LYS A 360 17.67 -4.72 -1.23
C LYS A 360 18.24 -5.30 0.06
N ARG A 361 18.50 -4.47 1.06
CA ARG A 361 18.90 -4.96 2.39
C ARG A 361 17.81 -5.78 3.04
N LEU A 362 16.57 -5.28 3.03
CA LEU A 362 15.43 -6.02 3.57
C LEU A 362 15.21 -7.35 2.82
N GLU A 363 15.39 -7.36 1.50
CA GLU A 363 15.33 -8.59 0.71
C GLU A 363 16.38 -9.63 1.15
N ILE A 364 17.61 -9.18 1.44
CA ILE A 364 18.69 -10.06 1.90
C ILE A 364 18.38 -10.63 3.28
N PHE A 365 17.91 -9.81 4.22
CA PHE A 365 17.45 -10.29 5.53
C PHE A 365 16.30 -11.27 5.42
N GLY A 366 15.30 -10.94 4.61
CA GLY A 366 14.16 -11.80 4.38
C GLY A 366 14.56 -13.17 3.82
N LYS A 367 15.47 -13.20 2.84
CA LYS A 367 16.01 -14.46 2.29
C LYS A 367 16.80 -15.27 3.32
N ALA A 368 17.60 -14.60 4.16
CA ALA A 368 18.36 -15.29 5.22
C ALA A 368 17.45 -15.92 6.27
N ILE A 369 16.43 -15.19 6.72
CA ILE A 369 15.43 -15.67 7.68
C ILE A 369 14.59 -16.79 7.08
N HIS A 370 14.12 -16.61 5.83
CA HIS A 370 13.37 -17.65 5.12
C HIS A 370 14.17 -18.96 4.98
N GLN A 371 15.45 -18.88 4.61
CA GLN A 371 16.30 -20.06 4.52
C GLN A 371 16.51 -20.74 5.89
N ALA A 372 16.66 -19.97 6.95
CA ALA A 372 16.74 -20.51 8.31
C ALA A 372 15.43 -21.24 8.71
N LEU A 373 14.28 -20.71 8.31
CA LEU A 373 12.97 -21.33 8.57
C LEU A 373 12.76 -22.61 7.75
N LEU A 374 13.24 -22.65 6.49
CA LEU A 374 13.23 -23.86 5.66
C LEU A 374 14.12 -24.96 6.27
N ASP A 375 15.35 -24.62 6.65
CA ASP A 375 16.33 -25.58 7.18
C ASP A 375 15.92 -26.09 8.58
N SER A 376 15.15 -25.31 9.34
CA SER A 376 14.58 -25.74 10.61
C SER A 376 13.27 -26.53 10.50
N GLY A 377 12.73 -26.69 9.29
CA GLY A 377 11.45 -27.36 9.04
C GLY A 377 10.22 -26.59 9.51
N GLN A 378 10.35 -25.30 9.79
CA GLN A 378 9.22 -24.43 10.13
C GLN A 378 8.42 -24.04 8.89
N ILE A 379 9.09 -23.96 7.73
CA ILE A 379 8.52 -23.80 6.41
C ILE A 379 8.88 -25.04 5.59
N GLU A 380 7.88 -25.64 4.97
CA GLU A 380 8.03 -26.86 4.16
C GLU A 380 7.99 -26.57 2.66
N THR A 381 7.30 -25.48 2.27
CA THR A 381 7.10 -25.10 0.86
C THR A 381 8.39 -24.52 0.28
N LYS A 382 9.15 -25.34 -0.43
CA LYS A 382 10.47 -24.98 -1.02
C LYS A 382 10.37 -23.91 -2.12
N GLU A 383 9.24 -23.82 -2.80
CA GLU A 383 8.99 -22.85 -3.87
C GLU A 383 8.61 -21.46 -3.34
N SER A 384 8.38 -21.35 -2.04
CA SER A 384 8.09 -20.06 -1.42
C SER A 384 9.29 -19.11 -1.48
N ALA A 385 9.03 -17.82 -1.65
CA ALA A 385 10.07 -16.82 -1.72
C ALA A 385 9.66 -15.50 -1.06
N PRO A 386 10.53 -14.88 -0.26
CA PRO A 386 10.27 -13.55 0.27
C PRO A 386 10.25 -12.51 -0.84
N ARG A 387 9.27 -11.62 -0.78
CA ARG A 387 9.10 -10.49 -1.68
C ARG A 387 9.09 -9.19 -0.87
N VAL A 388 9.90 -8.25 -1.31
CA VAL A 388 9.92 -6.90 -0.75
C VAL A 388 9.23 -5.96 -1.72
N VAL A 389 8.45 -5.06 -1.17
CA VAL A 389 7.80 -4.04 -1.93
C VAL A 389 8.63 -2.78 -1.93
N LYS A 390 8.82 -2.22 -3.11
CA LYS A 390 9.45 -0.94 -3.29
C LYS A 390 8.40 0.16 -3.13
N ASP A 391 8.22 0.60 -1.92
CA ASP A 391 7.34 1.72 -1.63
C ASP A 391 7.82 3.03 -2.25
N SER A 392 6.95 4.03 -2.36
CA SER A 392 7.31 5.32 -2.95
C SER A 392 8.56 5.90 -2.27
N LYS A 393 9.31 6.76 -2.97
CA LYS A 393 10.51 7.41 -2.39
C LYS A 393 10.24 8.18 -1.09
N ARG A 394 8.96 8.46 -0.76
CA ARG A 394 8.51 9.18 0.43
C ARG A 394 8.07 8.27 1.58
N ALA A 395 7.88 6.98 1.34
CA ALA A 395 7.49 6.07 2.42
C ALA A 395 8.66 5.85 3.40
N ILE A 396 8.35 5.85 4.68
CA ILE A 396 9.32 5.63 5.78
C ILE A 396 9.64 4.14 5.89
N TYR A 397 8.69 3.26 5.56
CA TYR A 397 8.77 1.82 5.71
C TYR A 397 8.97 1.11 4.37
N ASN A 398 9.58 -0.07 4.42
CA ASN A 398 9.52 -1.07 3.34
C ASN A 398 8.71 -2.26 3.85
N THR A 399 7.90 -2.84 2.98
CA THR A 399 7.06 -4.00 3.32
C THR A 399 7.66 -5.27 2.74
N ILE A 400 7.65 -6.36 3.53
CA ILE A 400 8.11 -7.68 3.11
C ILE A 400 7.05 -8.74 3.46
N TYR A 401 6.85 -9.71 2.55
CA TYR A 401 5.94 -10.83 2.74
C TYR A 401 6.48 -12.09 2.07
N LEU A 402 5.91 -13.24 2.39
CA LEU A 402 6.27 -14.52 1.79
C LEU A 402 5.26 -14.89 0.69
N LYS A 403 5.73 -15.03 -0.57
CA LYS A 403 4.92 -15.46 -1.70
C LYS A 403 5.01 -16.97 -1.90
N GLY A 404 3.92 -17.62 -2.32
CA GLY A 404 3.90 -19.04 -2.70
C GLY A 404 3.96 -20.01 -1.52
N ALA A 405 3.63 -19.56 -0.29
CA ALA A 405 3.60 -20.38 0.91
C ALA A 405 2.16 -20.51 1.45
N SER A 406 1.92 -21.55 2.27
CA SER A 406 0.68 -21.68 3.01
C SER A 406 0.47 -20.52 4.00
N MET A 407 -0.77 -20.28 4.43
CA MET A 407 -1.08 -19.19 5.37
C MET A 407 -0.36 -19.35 6.71
N ARG A 408 -0.20 -20.59 7.20
CA ARG A 408 0.57 -20.91 8.39
C ARG A 408 2.03 -20.48 8.24
N GLU A 409 2.65 -20.82 7.11
CA GLU A 409 4.05 -20.49 6.84
C GLU A 409 4.27 -18.99 6.66
N LYS A 410 3.33 -18.28 6.02
CA LYS A 410 3.35 -16.82 5.91
C LYS A 410 3.33 -16.16 7.29
N LYS A 411 2.50 -16.67 8.22
CA LYS A 411 2.42 -16.19 9.60
C LYS A 411 3.75 -16.43 10.35
N ILE A 412 4.31 -17.63 10.23
CA ILE A 412 5.61 -17.98 10.84
C ILE A 412 6.71 -17.05 10.34
N PHE A 413 6.77 -16.81 9.03
CA PHE A 413 7.72 -15.89 8.43
C PHE A 413 7.55 -14.45 8.91
N ALA A 414 6.32 -13.95 8.93
CA ALA A 414 5.99 -12.61 9.41
C ALA A 414 6.35 -12.45 10.90
N GLN A 415 6.03 -13.44 11.74
CA GLN A 415 6.40 -13.44 13.15
C GLN A 415 7.92 -13.39 13.34
N ALA A 416 8.67 -14.22 12.61
CA ALA A 416 10.13 -14.24 12.68
C ALA A 416 10.76 -12.90 12.32
N LEU A 417 10.24 -12.23 11.28
CA LEU A 417 10.69 -10.90 10.88
C LEU A 417 10.34 -9.83 11.91
N THR A 418 9.11 -9.85 12.40
CA THR A 418 8.65 -8.88 13.41
C THR A 418 9.50 -8.97 14.66
N GLU A 419 9.73 -10.16 15.18
CA GLU A 419 10.59 -10.39 16.36
C GLU A 419 12.04 -9.99 16.09
N PHE A 420 12.58 -10.27 14.90
CA PHE A 420 13.94 -9.93 14.53
C PHE A 420 14.20 -8.41 14.50
N PHE A 421 13.24 -7.62 14.00
CA PHE A 421 13.35 -6.16 13.92
C PHE A 421 12.70 -5.42 15.10
N ALA A 422 12.11 -6.14 16.06
CA ALA A 422 11.53 -5.55 17.26
C ALA A 422 12.62 -4.95 18.20
N PRO A 423 12.26 -3.99 19.05
CA PRO A 423 13.12 -3.56 20.14
C PRO A 423 13.53 -4.74 21.04
N ILE A 424 14.78 -4.73 21.50
CA ILE A 424 15.30 -5.77 22.39
C ILE A 424 14.81 -5.49 23.80
N GLU A 425 14.00 -6.40 24.35
CA GLU A 425 13.48 -6.30 25.73
C GLU A 425 14.02 -7.44 26.61
N ASN A 426 13.55 -8.67 26.40
CA ASN A 426 13.86 -9.84 27.22
C ASN A 426 14.23 -11.08 26.39
N GLN A 427 14.82 -10.91 25.22
CA GLN A 427 15.24 -12.03 24.39
C GLN A 427 16.43 -12.80 25.00
N ARG A 428 16.34 -14.12 24.92
CA ARG A 428 17.38 -15.00 25.46
C ARG A 428 18.68 -14.93 24.69
N TYR A 429 18.59 -14.72 23.38
CA TYR A 429 19.72 -14.64 22.47
C TYR A 429 19.63 -13.40 21.60
N ILE A 430 20.74 -12.70 21.46
CA ILE A 430 20.86 -11.46 20.70
C ILE A 430 22.02 -11.58 19.72
N LEU A 431 21.81 -11.13 18.50
CA LEU A 431 22.86 -10.99 17.50
C LEU A 431 23.50 -9.61 17.62
N LYS A 432 24.78 -9.57 17.90
CA LYS A 432 25.58 -8.34 17.93
C LYS A 432 26.42 -8.23 16.66
N SER A 433 26.29 -7.12 15.94
CA SER A 433 27.11 -6.84 14.77
C SER A 433 28.60 -6.74 15.18
N CYS A 434 29.48 -7.38 14.40
CA CYS A 434 30.93 -7.23 14.55
C CYS A 434 31.45 -5.90 14.00
N HIS A 435 30.62 -5.17 13.23
CA HIS A 435 30.97 -3.90 12.63
C HIS A 435 30.17 -2.77 13.26
N LYS A 436 30.83 -1.66 13.53
CA LYS A 436 30.17 -0.43 14.00
C LYS A 436 29.72 0.41 12.81
N VAL A 437 28.50 0.90 12.87
CA VAL A 437 27.97 1.88 11.92
C VAL A 437 27.86 3.22 12.63
N LYS A 438 28.61 4.23 12.18
CA LYS A 438 28.67 5.55 12.83
C LYS A 438 28.95 5.47 14.34
N ASP A 439 29.91 4.63 14.74
CA ASP A 439 30.28 4.35 16.13
C ASP A 439 29.24 3.63 17.00
N GLN A 440 28.10 3.22 16.41
CA GLN A 440 27.08 2.43 17.09
C GLN A 440 27.16 0.96 16.68
N THR A 441 27.00 0.08 17.66
CA THR A 441 26.91 -1.38 17.45
C THR A 441 25.45 -1.75 17.29
N GLU A 442 25.13 -2.48 16.23
CA GLU A 442 23.76 -2.94 15.97
C GLU A 442 23.50 -4.26 16.67
N PHE A 443 22.28 -4.39 17.19
CA PHE A 443 21.80 -5.58 17.86
C PHE A 443 20.45 -5.99 17.27
N PHE A 444 20.24 -7.29 17.09
CA PHE A 444 18.99 -7.88 16.63
C PHE A 444 18.57 -9.01 17.55
N ALA A 445 17.29 -9.16 17.78
CA ALA A 445 16.73 -10.29 18.50
C ALA A 445 16.82 -11.57 17.67
N VAL A 446 17.11 -12.69 18.29
CA VAL A 446 16.89 -13.99 17.67
C VAL A 446 15.40 -14.30 17.78
N PRO A 447 14.69 -14.69 16.70
CA PRO A 447 13.28 -14.99 16.80
C PRO A 447 12.99 -16.15 17.78
N SER A 448 11.89 -16.04 18.54
CA SER A 448 11.53 -16.95 19.64
C SER A 448 11.52 -18.43 19.26
N MET A 449 11.19 -18.72 18.01
CA MET A 449 11.20 -20.09 17.47
C MET A 449 12.60 -20.72 17.41
N PHE A 450 13.66 -19.90 17.42
CA PHE A 450 15.07 -20.34 17.47
C PHE A 450 15.71 -20.19 18.85
N GLU A 451 14.98 -19.67 19.85
CA GLU A 451 15.53 -19.45 21.20
C GLU A 451 15.47 -20.68 22.14
N LYS A 452 14.77 -21.75 21.73
CA LYS A 452 14.55 -22.92 22.59
C LYS A 452 15.84 -23.64 22.95
N ARG A 453 16.76 -23.75 22.00
CA ARG A 453 18.05 -24.41 22.15
C ARG A 453 19.16 -23.52 21.60
N LYS A 454 20.33 -23.56 22.23
CA LYS A 454 21.52 -22.84 21.76
C LYS A 454 21.89 -23.22 20.32
N ALA A 455 21.78 -24.52 19.98
CA ALA A 455 22.09 -25.02 18.65
C ALA A 455 21.17 -24.39 17.55
N ASP A 456 19.91 -24.13 17.89
CA ASP A 456 18.95 -23.51 16.96
C ASP A 456 19.30 -22.02 16.71
N ALA A 457 19.66 -21.31 17.79
CA ALA A 457 20.14 -19.92 17.70
C ALA A 457 21.46 -19.80 16.92
N GLU A 458 22.40 -20.75 17.11
CA GLU A 458 23.67 -20.83 16.35
C GLU A 458 23.41 -21.20 14.88
N SER A 459 22.39 -22.01 14.58
CA SER A 459 22.00 -22.32 13.23
C SER A 459 21.44 -21.06 12.54
N PHE A 460 20.53 -20.34 13.21
CA PHE A 460 20.01 -19.08 12.73
C PHE A 460 21.13 -18.05 12.48
N LEU A 461 22.07 -17.90 13.42
CA LEU A 461 23.24 -17.04 13.25
C LEU A 461 24.02 -17.38 11.97
N ARG A 462 24.25 -18.66 11.66
CA ARG A 462 24.98 -19.08 10.45
C ARG A 462 24.29 -18.60 9.16
N HIS A 463 22.97 -18.64 9.09
CA HIS A 463 22.21 -18.13 7.92
C HIS A 463 22.36 -16.61 7.78
N ILE A 464 22.27 -15.87 8.89
CA ILE A 464 22.50 -14.42 8.89
C ILE A 464 23.95 -14.10 8.50
N GLN A 465 24.94 -14.80 9.04
CA GLN A 465 26.34 -14.59 8.70
C GLN A 465 26.65 -14.86 7.21
N LYS A 466 26.04 -15.88 6.63
CA LYS A 466 26.24 -16.24 5.22
C LYS A 466 25.72 -15.18 4.26
N SER A 467 24.63 -14.53 4.60
CA SER A 467 23.89 -13.65 3.67
C SER A 467 24.05 -12.17 3.98
N VAL A 468 24.12 -11.80 5.26
CA VAL A 468 24.07 -10.40 5.72
C VAL A 468 25.45 -9.89 6.14
N GLY A 469 26.18 -10.61 6.99
CA GLY A 469 27.47 -10.17 7.49
C GLY A 469 27.87 -10.85 8.79
N LYS A 470 28.99 -10.41 9.39
CA LYS A 470 29.52 -11.00 10.63
C LYS A 470 28.76 -10.48 11.86
N TYR A 471 28.14 -11.39 12.57
CA TYR A 471 27.48 -11.19 13.85
C TYR A 471 28.00 -12.20 14.90
N ASN A 472 27.94 -11.83 16.16
CA ASN A 472 28.22 -12.71 17.30
C ASN A 472 26.91 -12.93 18.07
N LEU A 473 26.72 -14.15 18.58
CA LEU A 473 25.64 -14.49 19.49
C LEU A 473 26.01 -14.08 20.91
N ILE A 474 25.11 -13.33 21.57
CA ILE A 474 25.23 -12.93 22.96
C ILE A 474 24.08 -13.58 23.74
N TYR A 475 24.34 -13.91 25.01
CA TYR A 475 23.39 -14.51 25.95
C TYR A 475 22.88 -13.46 26.92
#